data_7f80ead4d67cb420616138edd62902cc
#
_entry.id   7f80ead4d67cb420616138edd62902cc
#
_cell.length_a   1.000
_cell.length_b   1.000
_cell.length_c   1.000
_cell.angle_alpha   90.00
_cell.angle_beta   90.00
_cell.angle_gamma   90.00
#
_symmetry.space_group_name_H-M   'P 1'
#
loop_
_entity.id
_entity.type
_entity.pdbx_description
1 polymer ?
#
loop_
_entity_poly.entity_id
_entity_poly.type
_entity_poly.pdbx_seq_one_letter_code
_entity_poly.pdbx_strand_id
1 'polypeptide(L)'
;MNQELYIKQIMELLPHRYPFLLIDRVVDLESGKRILAYKNITTNEEVFNGHFPGAPIFPGVMIIEAMAQAAGILGFVTTSTKADDGKLYLFAGVDKARFKRPVVPGDRLDLTAEVDTVKRNIWRFRTTASVDGQTACQATLLCAYQDRDKVA
;
A
#
# COMPACT_ATOMS: atom_id res chain seq x y z
N MET A 1 9.54 7.08 16.34
CA MET A 1 10.76 6.24 16.28
C MET A 1 10.88 5.74 14.86
N ASN A 2 11.98 6.09 14.22
CA ASN A 2 12.16 5.77 12.80
C ASN A 2 12.48 4.29 12.63
N GLN A 3 11.65 3.59 11.90
CA GLN A 3 11.87 2.21 11.53
C GLN A 3 11.87 2.10 10.01
N GLU A 4 13.02 1.75 9.45
CA GLU A 4 13.14 1.43 8.03
C GLU A 4 12.94 -0.06 7.82
N LEU A 5 12.30 -0.43 6.71
CA LEU A 5 12.19 -1.83 6.30
C LEU A 5 12.63 -1.97 4.85
N TYR A 6 13.50 -2.93 4.64
CA TYR A 6 13.99 -3.31 3.32
C TYR A 6 13.15 -4.44 2.73
N ILE A 7 13.35 -4.75 1.47
CA ILE A 7 12.45 -5.64 0.73
C ILE A 7 12.26 -7.01 1.40
N LYS A 8 13.30 -7.60 1.96
CA LYS A 8 13.17 -8.91 2.63
C LYS A 8 12.21 -8.83 3.82
N GLN A 9 12.33 -7.77 4.63
CA GLN A 9 11.47 -7.55 5.78
C GLN A 9 10.02 -7.27 5.34
N ILE A 10 9.85 -6.51 4.25
CA ILE A 10 8.53 -6.25 3.67
C ILE A 10 7.88 -7.56 3.23
N MET A 11 8.64 -8.45 2.58
CA MET A 11 8.16 -9.75 2.14
C MET A 11 7.82 -10.70 3.30
N GLU A 12 8.43 -10.51 4.46
CA GLU A 12 8.04 -11.26 5.66
C GLU A 12 6.68 -10.82 6.20
N LEU A 13 6.34 -9.54 6.03
CA LEU A 13 5.09 -8.98 6.52
C LEU A 13 3.93 -9.20 5.53
N LEU A 14 4.14 -8.87 4.25
CA LEU A 14 3.10 -8.95 3.23
C LEU A 14 3.12 -10.30 2.51
N PRO A 15 1.94 -10.85 2.19
CA PRO A 15 1.86 -12.10 1.41
C PRO A 15 2.06 -11.87 -0.09
N HIS A 16 1.92 -10.63 -0.56
CA HIS A 16 2.00 -10.28 -1.97
C HIS A 16 3.36 -10.64 -2.58
N ARG A 17 3.38 -11.01 -3.85
CA ARG A 17 4.61 -11.31 -4.62
C ARG A 17 4.47 -10.73 -6.02
N TYR A 18 5.54 -10.79 -6.80
CA TYR A 18 5.52 -10.35 -8.19
C TYR A 18 4.33 -10.97 -8.95
N PRO A 19 3.59 -10.20 -9.73
CA PRO A 19 3.79 -8.79 -10.08
C PRO A 19 3.01 -7.82 -9.18
N PHE A 20 2.52 -8.26 -8.03
CA PHE A 20 1.56 -7.51 -7.23
C PHE A 20 2.10 -7.03 -5.87
N LEU A 21 3.38 -7.18 -5.62
CA LEU A 21 4.02 -6.55 -4.46
C LEU A 21 4.42 -5.13 -4.86
N LEU A 22 3.77 -4.13 -4.28
CA LEU A 22 3.86 -2.75 -4.71
C LEU A 22 4.57 -1.83 -3.71
N ILE A 23 5.36 -2.39 -2.80
CA ILE A 23 6.16 -1.62 -1.83
C ILE A 23 7.62 -2.01 -1.98
N ASP A 24 8.48 -1.05 -2.28
CA ASP A 24 9.92 -1.29 -2.42
C ASP A 24 10.70 -0.97 -1.14
N ARG A 25 10.25 0.02 -0.38
CA ARG A 25 10.93 0.42 0.87
C ARG A 25 9.93 1.05 1.83
N VAL A 26 10.11 0.79 3.13
CA VAL A 26 9.52 1.59 4.19
C VAL A 26 10.61 2.53 4.71
N VAL A 27 10.34 3.82 4.67
CA VAL A 27 11.29 4.86 5.08
C VAL A 27 11.13 5.19 6.55
N ASP A 28 9.90 5.21 7.03
CA ASP A 28 9.60 5.53 8.41
C ASP A 28 8.28 4.85 8.82
N LEU A 29 8.24 4.36 10.05
CA LEU A 29 7.05 3.69 10.57
C LEU A 29 6.96 3.91 12.06
N GLU A 30 5.77 4.34 12.50
CA GLU A 30 5.44 4.46 13.91
C GLU A 30 4.24 3.56 14.20
N SER A 31 4.49 2.51 14.98
CA SER A 31 3.47 1.50 15.33
C SER A 31 2.22 2.14 15.89
N GLY A 32 1.06 1.74 15.38
CA GLY A 32 -0.23 2.26 15.81
C GLY A 32 -0.60 3.62 15.21
N LYS A 33 0.28 4.27 14.48
CA LYS A 33 0.07 5.64 14.01
C LYS A 33 0.21 5.81 12.50
N ARG A 34 1.41 5.66 11.94
CA ARG A 34 1.64 6.01 10.55
C ARG A 34 2.79 5.26 9.91
N ILE A 35 2.79 5.25 8.58
CA ILE A 35 3.86 4.70 7.77
C ILE A 35 4.16 5.67 6.61
N LEU A 36 5.44 5.74 6.25
CA LEU A 36 5.91 6.35 5.00
C LEU A 36 6.70 5.29 4.24
N ALA A 37 6.23 4.95 3.06
CA ALA A 37 6.83 3.95 2.19
C ALA A 37 6.93 4.49 0.77
N TYR A 38 7.55 3.74 -0.14
CA TYR A 38 7.50 4.10 -1.55
C TYR A 38 7.56 2.88 -2.46
N LYS A 39 7.08 3.09 -3.68
CA LYS A 39 7.24 2.20 -4.82
C LYS A 39 7.96 2.95 -5.93
N ASN A 40 8.96 2.32 -6.51
CA ASN A 40 9.58 2.81 -7.74
C ASN A 40 8.72 2.38 -8.94
N ILE A 41 8.34 3.35 -9.76
CA ILE A 41 7.58 3.08 -10.98
C ILE A 41 8.58 2.95 -12.13
N THR A 42 8.65 1.76 -12.72
CA THR A 42 9.61 1.50 -13.79
C THR A 42 8.90 0.99 -15.04
N THR A 43 9.48 1.34 -16.21
CA THR A 43 8.97 0.81 -17.48
C THR A 43 9.05 -0.71 -17.55
N ASN A 44 9.89 -1.32 -16.72
CA ASN A 44 10.05 -2.78 -16.66
C ASN A 44 9.02 -3.42 -15.72
N GLU A 45 7.75 -3.08 -15.93
CA GLU A 45 6.62 -3.68 -15.23
C GLU A 45 5.58 -4.10 -16.28
N GLU A 46 5.07 -5.31 -16.17
CA GLU A 46 4.17 -5.86 -17.19
C GLU A 46 2.85 -5.11 -17.33
N VAL A 47 2.41 -4.38 -16.31
CA VAL A 47 1.18 -3.60 -16.37
C VAL A 47 1.19 -2.58 -17.50
N PHE A 48 2.37 -2.04 -17.83
CA PHE A 48 2.50 -1.02 -18.88
C PHE A 48 2.39 -1.59 -20.29
N ASN A 49 2.40 -2.91 -20.45
CA ASN A 49 2.14 -3.52 -21.76
C ASN A 49 0.70 -3.27 -22.21
N GLY A 50 -0.22 -3.16 -21.27
CA GLY A 50 -1.65 -2.98 -21.55
C GLY A 50 -2.22 -1.64 -21.11
N HIS A 51 -1.52 -0.87 -20.28
CA HIS A 51 -2.07 0.36 -19.72
C HIS A 51 -1.07 1.53 -19.82
N PHE A 52 -0.91 2.14 -20.98
CA PHE A 52 -1.51 1.77 -22.26
C PHE A 52 -0.40 1.59 -23.28
N PRO A 53 -0.59 0.81 -24.37
CA PRO A 53 0.43 0.69 -25.41
C PRO A 53 0.89 2.05 -25.94
N GLY A 54 2.19 2.34 -25.82
CA GLY A 54 2.76 3.62 -26.24
C GLY A 54 2.52 4.80 -25.30
N ALA A 55 1.73 4.61 -24.22
CA ALA A 55 1.42 5.67 -23.26
C ALA A 55 1.32 5.05 -21.85
N PRO A 56 2.47 4.73 -21.22
CA PRO A 56 2.48 4.03 -19.95
C PRO A 56 2.01 4.95 -18.80
N ILE A 57 0.92 4.55 -18.15
CA ILE A 57 0.36 5.24 -16.99
C ILE A 57 0.10 4.18 -15.93
N PHE A 58 0.61 4.41 -14.72
CA PHE A 58 0.35 3.48 -13.61
C PHE A 58 -1.14 3.56 -13.25
N PRO A 59 -1.86 2.43 -13.28
CA PRO A 59 -3.31 2.45 -13.06
C PRO A 59 -3.68 3.04 -11.70
N GLY A 60 -4.69 3.92 -11.69
CA GLY A 60 -5.17 4.52 -10.46
C GLY A 60 -5.60 3.49 -9.43
N VAL A 61 -6.24 2.40 -9.85
CA VAL A 61 -6.64 1.32 -8.94
C VAL A 61 -5.43 0.63 -8.31
N MET A 62 -4.30 0.59 -8.99
CA MET A 62 -3.06 0.04 -8.43
C MET A 62 -2.37 1.02 -7.48
N ILE A 63 -2.56 2.32 -7.65
CA ILE A 63 -2.12 3.31 -6.65
C ILE A 63 -2.87 3.06 -5.34
N ILE A 64 -4.17 2.85 -5.41
CA ILE A 64 -4.99 2.53 -4.23
C ILE A 64 -4.49 1.22 -3.60
N GLU A 65 -4.20 0.20 -4.40
CA GLU A 65 -3.64 -1.06 -3.90
C GLU A 65 -2.30 -0.84 -3.20
N ALA A 66 -1.41 -0.03 -3.78
CA ALA A 66 -0.12 0.28 -3.16
C ALA A 66 -0.30 0.98 -1.80
N MET A 67 -1.25 1.93 -1.72
CA MET A 67 -1.59 2.57 -0.45
C MET A 67 -2.14 1.56 0.56
N ALA A 68 -2.94 0.60 0.11
CA ALA A 68 -3.46 -0.46 0.97
C ALA A 68 -2.36 -1.39 1.47
N GLN A 69 -1.37 -1.69 0.64
CA GLN A 69 -0.23 -2.51 1.06
C GLN A 69 0.62 -1.78 2.11
N ALA A 70 0.86 -0.48 1.94
CA ALA A 70 1.53 0.32 2.95
C ALA A 70 0.74 0.29 4.27
N ALA A 71 -0.57 0.48 4.20
CA ALA A 71 -1.45 0.40 5.37
C ALA A 71 -1.40 -1.00 6.01
N GLY A 72 -1.35 -2.05 5.19
CA GLY A 72 -1.22 -3.43 5.67
C GLY A 72 0.06 -3.68 6.44
N ILE A 73 1.19 -3.14 5.96
CA ILE A 73 2.46 -3.22 6.69
C ILE A 73 2.30 -2.56 8.08
N LEU A 74 1.74 -1.36 8.11
CA LEU A 74 1.49 -0.65 9.37
C LEU A 74 0.62 -1.49 10.30
N GLY A 75 -0.43 -2.11 9.78
CA GLY A 75 -1.31 -2.99 10.55
C GLY A 75 -0.58 -4.21 11.10
N PHE A 76 0.20 -4.90 10.29
CA PHE A 76 0.96 -6.07 10.74
C PHE A 76 1.99 -5.73 11.81
N VAL A 77 2.73 -4.64 11.64
CA VAL A 77 3.69 -4.19 12.65
C VAL A 77 2.97 -3.82 13.95
N THR A 78 1.84 -3.12 13.85
CA THR A 78 1.07 -2.68 15.00
C THR A 78 0.52 -3.84 15.81
N THR A 79 0.09 -4.92 15.15
CA THR A 79 -0.46 -6.10 15.81
C THR A 79 0.60 -7.14 16.17
N SER A 80 1.87 -6.88 15.80
CA SER A 80 2.97 -7.84 15.96
C SER A 80 2.68 -9.18 15.27
N THR A 81 2.05 -9.13 14.09
CA THR A 81 1.75 -10.30 13.25
C THR A 81 2.35 -10.13 11.86
N LYS A 82 2.28 -11.18 11.06
CA LYS A 82 2.76 -11.19 9.69
C LYS A 82 1.95 -12.17 8.86
N ALA A 83 2.15 -12.17 7.54
CA ALA A 83 1.38 -13.02 6.62
C ALA A 83 1.42 -14.50 6.99
N ASP A 84 2.57 -15.02 7.42
CA ASP A 84 2.74 -16.43 7.81
C ASP A 84 1.96 -16.79 9.07
N ASP A 85 1.49 -15.83 9.83
CA ASP A 85 0.65 -16.06 11.02
C ASP A 85 -0.81 -16.38 10.64
N GLY A 86 -1.10 -16.48 9.33
CA GLY A 86 -2.43 -16.81 8.85
C GLY A 86 -3.39 -15.62 8.86
N LYS A 87 -2.89 -14.39 8.86
CA LYS A 87 -3.70 -13.17 8.87
C LYS A 87 -3.61 -12.44 7.53
N LEU A 88 -4.68 -11.78 7.14
CA LEU A 88 -4.75 -10.94 5.95
C LEU A 88 -5.45 -9.63 6.26
N TYR A 89 -5.06 -8.58 5.53
CA TYR A 89 -5.82 -7.34 5.44
C TYR A 89 -6.50 -7.31 4.07
N LEU A 90 -7.81 -7.37 4.05
CA LEU A 90 -8.60 -7.34 2.83
C LEU A 90 -9.36 -6.02 2.73
N PHE A 91 -9.55 -5.53 1.50
CA PHE A 91 -10.40 -4.36 1.31
C PHE A 91 -11.81 -4.63 1.81
N ALA A 92 -12.32 -3.71 2.63
CA ALA A 92 -13.73 -3.66 3.01
C ALA A 92 -14.42 -2.44 2.39
N GLY A 93 -13.66 -1.39 2.09
CA GLY A 93 -14.21 -0.22 1.43
C GLY A 93 -13.14 0.78 1.03
N VAL A 94 -13.50 1.65 0.09
CA VAL A 94 -12.66 2.76 -0.36
C VAL A 94 -13.57 3.99 -0.42
N ASP A 95 -13.25 5.01 0.38
CA ASP A 95 -14.03 6.23 0.43
C ASP A 95 -13.21 7.42 -0.05
N LYS A 96 -13.87 8.39 -0.69
CA LYS A 96 -13.29 9.69 -1.05
C LYS A 96 -12.01 9.55 -1.89
N ALA A 97 -11.96 8.56 -2.76
CA ALA A 97 -10.83 8.39 -3.66
C ALA A 97 -10.78 9.54 -4.65
N ARG A 98 -9.60 10.17 -4.79
CA ARG A 98 -9.35 11.26 -5.72
C ARG A 98 -8.03 11.04 -6.41
N PHE A 99 -8.04 11.11 -7.73
CA PHE A 99 -6.86 10.99 -8.58
C PHE A 99 -6.53 12.38 -9.12
N LYS A 100 -5.36 12.91 -8.75
CA LYS A 100 -5.02 14.32 -9.00
C LYS A 100 -3.96 14.53 -10.07
N ARG A 101 -3.15 13.49 -10.35
CA ARG A 101 -2.17 13.54 -11.43
C ARG A 101 -1.81 12.12 -11.87
N PRO A 102 -1.43 11.93 -13.15
CA PRO A 102 -0.91 10.65 -13.61
C PRO A 102 0.41 10.29 -12.93
N VAL A 103 0.66 9.00 -12.76
CA VAL A 103 1.93 8.44 -12.30
C VAL A 103 2.50 7.63 -13.46
N VAL A 104 3.75 7.88 -13.81
CA VAL A 104 4.39 7.31 -15.01
C VAL A 104 5.74 6.68 -14.67
N PRO A 105 6.27 5.80 -15.54
CA PRO A 105 7.61 5.25 -15.34
C PRO A 105 8.66 6.34 -15.14
N GLY A 106 9.53 6.14 -14.16
CA GLY A 106 10.53 7.12 -13.72
C GLY A 106 10.13 7.84 -12.44
N ASP A 107 8.84 7.80 -12.07
CA ASP A 107 8.38 8.40 -10.82
C ASP A 107 8.71 7.49 -9.62
N ARG A 108 9.00 8.11 -8.48
CA ARG A 108 8.94 7.41 -7.20
C ARG A 108 7.61 7.78 -6.54
N LEU A 109 6.80 6.78 -6.29
CA LEU A 109 5.49 6.96 -5.67
C LEU A 109 5.64 6.84 -4.15
N ASP A 110 5.59 7.99 -3.46
CA ASP A 110 5.63 8.04 -2.01
C ASP A 110 4.24 7.74 -1.46
N LEU A 111 4.17 6.86 -0.47
CA LEU A 111 2.92 6.33 0.07
C LEU A 111 2.88 6.59 1.57
N THR A 112 1.84 7.29 2.02
CA THR A 112 1.60 7.49 3.45
C THR A 112 0.28 6.87 3.86
N ALA A 113 0.25 6.28 5.04
CA ALA A 113 -0.99 5.81 5.64
C ALA A 113 -0.96 6.14 7.13
N GLU A 114 -2.08 6.60 7.65
CA GLU A 114 -2.27 6.90 9.07
C GLU A 114 -3.47 6.12 9.57
N VAL A 115 -3.34 5.49 10.73
CA VAL A 115 -4.47 4.83 11.39
C VAL A 115 -5.45 5.91 11.84
N ASP A 116 -6.68 5.84 11.36
CA ASP A 116 -7.75 6.72 11.80
C ASP A 116 -8.53 6.08 12.95
N THR A 117 -9.13 4.91 12.68
CA THR A 117 -9.87 4.16 13.71
C THR A 117 -9.65 2.66 13.52
N VAL A 118 -9.77 1.94 14.64
CA VAL A 118 -9.83 0.48 14.64
C VAL A 118 -11.06 0.09 15.45
N LYS A 119 -12.02 -0.57 14.78
CA LYS A 119 -13.24 -1.06 15.43
C LYS A 119 -13.39 -2.54 15.13
N ARG A 120 -13.21 -3.40 16.14
CA ARG A 120 -13.18 -4.85 15.97
C ARG A 120 -12.05 -5.21 14.99
N ASN A 121 -12.38 -5.89 13.89
CA ASN A 121 -11.39 -6.25 12.87
C ASN A 121 -11.36 -5.28 11.68
N ILE A 122 -12.08 -4.15 11.75
CA ILE A 122 -12.09 -3.15 10.67
C ILE A 122 -11.14 -2.01 11.02
N TRP A 123 -10.14 -1.83 10.16
CA TRP A 123 -9.15 -0.77 10.25
C TRP A 123 -9.46 0.30 9.21
N ARG A 124 -9.50 1.54 9.66
CA ARG A 124 -9.71 2.69 8.80
C ARG A 124 -8.42 3.49 8.73
N PHE A 125 -7.96 3.75 7.49
CA PHE A 125 -6.71 4.48 7.24
C PHE A 125 -6.99 5.71 6.38
N ARG A 126 -6.32 6.81 6.71
CA ARG A 126 -6.19 7.94 5.78
C ARG A 126 -4.91 7.72 4.99
N THR A 127 -5.01 7.76 3.66
CA THR A 127 -3.88 7.45 2.78
C THR A 127 -3.66 8.52 1.73
N THR A 128 -2.40 8.71 1.36
CA THR A 128 -1.99 9.63 0.30
C THR A 128 -0.83 9.01 -0.48
N ALA A 129 -0.89 9.16 -1.79
CA ALA A 129 0.22 8.83 -2.70
C ALA A 129 0.69 10.11 -3.37
N SER A 130 2.00 10.34 -3.42
CA SER A 130 2.55 11.56 -3.99
C SER A 130 3.81 11.28 -4.82
N VAL A 131 4.10 12.20 -5.74
CA VAL A 131 5.32 12.19 -6.56
C VAL A 131 5.95 13.57 -6.43
N ASP A 132 7.21 13.62 -5.99
CA ASP A 132 7.95 14.88 -5.81
C ASP A 132 7.16 15.90 -4.97
N GLY A 133 6.50 15.43 -3.91
CA GLY A 133 5.72 16.27 -3.01
C GLY A 133 4.33 16.67 -3.53
N GLN A 134 3.96 16.26 -4.73
CA GLN A 134 2.63 16.55 -5.30
C GLN A 134 1.71 15.34 -5.13
N THR A 135 0.54 15.56 -4.54
CA THR A 135 -0.45 14.49 -4.36
C THR A 135 -0.90 13.94 -5.71
N ALA A 136 -0.72 12.64 -5.89
CA ALA A 136 -1.23 11.92 -7.06
C ALA A 136 -2.59 11.27 -6.78
N CYS A 137 -2.75 10.74 -5.59
CA CYS A 137 -4.00 10.09 -5.17
C CYS A 137 -4.17 10.22 -3.66
N GLN A 138 -5.41 10.29 -3.22
CA GLN A 138 -5.74 10.20 -1.80
C GLN A 138 -7.04 9.42 -1.64
N ALA A 139 -7.17 8.71 -0.53
CA ALA A 139 -8.36 7.94 -0.21
C ALA A 139 -8.40 7.59 1.28
N THR A 140 -9.59 7.30 1.77
CA THR A 140 -9.78 6.63 3.05
C THR A 140 -10.03 5.16 2.76
N LEU A 141 -9.24 4.28 3.36
CA LEU A 141 -9.34 2.85 3.13
C LEU A 141 -9.88 2.16 4.36
N LEU A 142 -10.82 1.23 4.14
CA LEU A 142 -11.32 0.32 5.17
C LEU A 142 -10.78 -1.06 4.84
N CYS A 143 -10.06 -1.66 5.79
CA CYS A 143 -9.47 -2.97 5.62
C CYS A 143 -9.94 -3.90 6.74
N ALA A 144 -10.32 -5.12 6.37
CA ALA A 144 -10.70 -6.15 7.32
C ALA A 144 -9.47 -6.99 7.65
N TYR A 145 -9.10 -7.01 8.92
CA TYR A 145 -8.05 -7.88 9.46
C TYR A 145 -8.70 -9.19 9.88
N GLN A 146 -8.39 -10.27 9.17
CA GLN A 146 -9.06 -11.53 9.42
C GLN A 146 -8.18 -12.74 9.13
N ASP A 147 -8.66 -13.91 9.57
CA ASP A 147 -7.96 -15.16 9.35
C ASP A 147 -8.02 -15.56 7.88
N ARG A 148 -6.87 -16.03 7.35
CA ARG A 148 -6.75 -16.53 5.98
C ARG A 148 -7.73 -17.67 5.73
N ASP A 149 -7.92 -18.54 6.71
CA ASP A 149 -8.80 -19.72 6.60
C ASP A 149 -10.27 -19.37 6.39
N LYS A 150 -10.65 -18.11 6.64
CA LYS A 150 -12.02 -17.66 6.42
C LYS A 150 -12.25 -17.12 5.00
N VAL A 151 -11.21 -17.10 4.19
CA VAL A 151 -11.32 -16.74 2.78
C VAL A 151 -11.59 -18.01 2.00
N ALA A 152 -12.67 -18.02 1.25
CA ALA A 152 -13.15 -19.19 0.52
C ALA A 152 -12.19 -19.61 -0.60
#